data_a246cc31ed159a171a105c210c8d5e4b
#
_entry.id   a246cc31ed159a171a105c210c8d5e4b
#
_cell.length_a   1.000
_cell.length_b   1.000
_cell.length_c   1.000
_cell.angle_alpha   90.00
_cell.angle_beta   90.00
_cell.angle_gamma   90.00
#
_symmetry.space_group_name_H-M   'P 1'
#
loop_
_entity.id
_entity.type
_entity.pdbx_description
1 polymer ?
#
loop_
_entity_poly.entity_id
_entity_poly.type
_entity_poly.pdbx_seq_one_letter_code
_entity_poly.pdbx_strand_id
1 'polypeptide(L)'
;MYKRIVMIVDSGIETKFASRYALLIARVARAKLYLVPAFRDSEVLANLEEIRSIAEREGVETEQLAIEESLVREVNNLVRDKQMDLIVVVLKGERDGRFFIGTLAQRLMKHAQASVIGVRIVKARPLTHHRKLLVPVSNRDYHFKERLFLIDTLARCLNLDVSLFRCIKSLGRSFDRDEMAAFFTESEDYLSPFKDCLCGCGVAADVRVQVCEKNATDSILDEAMSGRFDLLLVHALKRNVVKEFLGSNEMEEIIRRTPANLLLWKSRD
;
A
#
# COMPACT_ATOMS: atom_id res chain seq x y z
N MET A 1 -10.80 -4.09 12.91
CA MET A 1 -10.74 -3.37 11.63
C MET A 1 -10.88 -4.38 10.52
N TYR A 2 -9.85 -5.05 10.04
CA TYR A 2 -9.98 -6.18 9.11
C TYR A 2 -10.26 -7.47 9.88
N LYS A 3 -11.17 -8.31 9.37
CA LYS A 3 -11.49 -9.64 9.93
C LYS A 3 -11.19 -10.75 8.93
N ARG A 4 -11.33 -10.47 7.66
CA ARG A 4 -11.16 -11.42 6.56
C ARG A 4 -10.33 -10.79 5.46
N ILE A 5 -9.14 -11.34 5.23
CA ILE A 5 -8.18 -10.82 4.26
C ILE A 5 -7.99 -11.85 3.16
N VAL A 6 -8.06 -11.42 1.91
CA VAL A 6 -7.72 -12.28 0.75
C VAL A 6 -6.30 -11.93 0.29
N MET A 7 -5.44 -12.95 0.17
CA MET A 7 -4.14 -12.84 -0.48
C MET A 7 -4.16 -13.62 -1.79
N ILE A 8 -3.91 -12.93 -2.89
CA ILE A 8 -3.76 -13.57 -4.20
C ILE A 8 -2.34 -14.06 -4.34
N VAL A 9 -2.19 -15.38 -4.52
CA VAL A 9 -0.90 -16.06 -4.58
C VAL A 9 -0.56 -16.36 -6.04
N ASP A 10 0.55 -15.83 -6.50
CA ASP A 10 1.10 -15.97 -7.85
C ASP A 10 2.40 -16.81 -7.83
N SER A 11 2.91 -17.22 -8.97
CA SER A 11 4.17 -17.97 -9.12
C SER A 11 5.43 -17.13 -8.84
N GLY A 12 5.36 -15.79 -9.00
CA GLY A 12 6.53 -14.93 -8.83
C GLY A 12 7.10 -14.91 -7.39
N ILE A 13 8.40 -14.72 -7.27
CA ILE A 13 9.09 -14.58 -5.98
C ILE A 13 8.56 -13.39 -5.17
N GLU A 14 8.09 -12.34 -5.83
CA GLU A 14 7.49 -11.16 -5.21
C GLU A 14 6.31 -11.52 -4.32
N THR A 15 5.55 -12.57 -4.67
CA THR A 15 4.45 -13.09 -3.87
C THR A 15 4.90 -13.52 -2.47
N LYS A 16 6.07 -14.14 -2.35
CA LYS A 16 6.63 -14.56 -1.05
C LYS A 16 6.92 -13.36 -0.15
N PHE A 17 7.44 -12.27 -0.71
CA PHE A 17 7.68 -11.04 0.05
C PHE A 17 6.39 -10.27 0.33
N ALA A 18 5.48 -10.20 -0.63
CA ALA A 18 4.18 -9.55 -0.46
C ALA A 18 3.31 -10.25 0.60
N SER A 19 3.37 -11.58 0.68
CA SER A 19 2.64 -12.35 1.69
C SER A 19 3.06 -12.00 3.11
N ARG A 20 4.31 -11.58 3.34
CA ARG A 20 4.77 -11.16 4.67
C ARG A 20 4.03 -9.92 5.18
N TYR A 21 3.71 -8.97 4.28
CA TYR A 21 2.88 -7.82 4.65
C TYR A 21 1.44 -8.26 4.94
N ALA A 22 0.88 -9.18 4.14
CA ALA A 22 -0.46 -9.71 4.38
C ALA A 22 -0.55 -10.44 5.73
N LEU A 23 0.43 -11.32 6.04
CA LEU A 23 0.52 -12.02 7.31
C LEU A 23 0.66 -11.07 8.50
N LEU A 24 1.52 -10.07 8.38
CA LEU A 24 1.72 -9.05 9.41
C LEU A 24 0.41 -8.30 9.72
N ILE A 25 -0.31 -7.86 8.70
CA ILE A 25 -1.60 -7.18 8.85
C ILE A 25 -2.65 -8.14 9.45
N ALA A 26 -2.70 -9.39 8.97
CA ALA A 26 -3.64 -10.40 9.46
C ALA A 26 -3.41 -10.71 10.95
N ARG A 27 -2.15 -10.87 11.35
CA ARG A 27 -1.75 -11.13 12.74
C ARG A 27 -2.20 -10.00 13.67
N VAL A 28 -1.89 -8.74 13.34
CA VAL A 28 -2.24 -7.58 14.16
C VAL A 28 -3.76 -7.37 14.22
N ALA A 29 -4.44 -7.55 13.09
CA ALA A 29 -5.90 -7.44 13.02
C ALA A 29 -6.63 -8.64 13.65
N ARG A 30 -5.93 -9.73 13.96
CA ARG A 30 -6.50 -11.05 14.33
C ARG A 30 -7.50 -11.51 13.26
N ALA A 31 -7.11 -11.34 11.99
CA ALA A 31 -7.92 -11.66 10.84
C ALA A 31 -7.58 -13.04 10.29
N LYS A 32 -8.57 -13.72 9.74
CA LYS A 32 -8.36 -14.93 8.95
C LYS A 32 -7.85 -14.55 7.56
N LEU A 33 -6.79 -15.24 7.10
CA LEU A 33 -6.18 -15.02 5.80
C LEU A 33 -6.63 -16.10 4.81
N TYR A 34 -7.32 -15.69 3.76
CA TYR A 34 -7.76 -16.53 2.67
C TYR A 34 -6.74 -16.49 1.54
N LEU A 35 -6.18 -17.65 1.21
CA LEU A 35 -5.16 -17.79 0.16
C LEU A 35 -5.85 -18.24 -1.13
N VAL A 36 -5.72 -17.41 -2.17
CA VAL A 36 -6.36 -17.62 -3.46
C VAL A 36 -5.28 -17.78 -4.53
N PRO A 37 -5.13 -18.96 -5.16
CA PRO A 37 -4.17 -19.17 -6.23
C PRO A 37 -4.58 -18.36 -7.48
N ALA A 38 -3.64 -17.62 -8.07
CA ALA A 38 -3.88 -16.91 -9.32
C ALA A 38 -3.99 -17.87 -10.52
N PHE A 39 -3.26 -18.98 -10.46
CA PHE A 39 -3.19 -20.03 -11.48
C PHE A 39 -3.03 -21.40 -10.81
N ARG A 40 -3.30 -22.46 -11.58
CA ARG A 40 -3.10 -23.85 -11.12
C ARG A 40 -1.78 -24.39 -11.68
N ASP A 41 -0.67 -23.89 -11.19
CA ASP A 41 0.66 -24.40 -11.52
C ASP A 41 1.46 -24.82 -10.28
N SER A 42 2.54 -25.55 -10.48
CA SER A 42 3.36 -26.11 -9.40
C SER A 42 4.05 -25.03 -8.55
N GLU A 43 4.43 -23.90 -9.15
CA GLU A 43 5.09 -22.81 -8.44
C GLU A 43 4.11 -22.06 -7.53
N VAL A 44 2.87 -21.84 -7.99
CA VAL A 44 1.80 -21.27 -7.15
C VAL A 44 1.51 -22.19 -5.97
N LEU A 45 1.43 -23.51 -6.19
CA LEU A 45 1.20 -24.49 -5.12
C LEU A 45 2.34 -24.49 -4.10
N ALA A 46 3.60 -24.41 -4.56
CA ALA A 46 4.77 -24.31 -3.68
C ALA A 46 4.74 -23.01 -2.85
N ASN A 47 4.37 -21.88 -3.47
CA ASN A 47 4.22 -20.60 -2.78
C ASN A 47 3.08 -20.65 -1.73
N LEU A 48 1.95 -21.28 -2.05
CA LEU A 48 0.85 -21.48 -1.11
C LEU A 48 1.30 -22.26 0.13
N GLU A 49 2.01 -23.37 -0.07
CA GLU A 49 2.47 -24.19 1.05
C GLU A 49 3.50 -23.46 1.93
N GLU A 50 4.42 -22.71 1.31
CA GLU A 50 5.35 -21.88 2.06
C GLU A 50 4.62 -20.80 2.88
N ILE A 51 3.63 -20.10 2.29
CA ILE A 51 2.86 -19.07 2.99
C ILE A 51 2.07 -19.69 4.15
N ARG A 52 1.45 -20.86 3.96
CA ARG A 52 0.73 -21.57 5.03
C ARG A 52 1.65 -21.95 6.18
N SER A 53 2.81 -22.53 5.87
CA SER A 53 3.80 -22.89 6.88
C SER A 53 4.26 -21.69 7.72
N ILE A 54 4.39 -20.52 7.08
CA ILE A 54 4.75 -19.29 7.79
C ILE A 54 3.57 -18.80 8.63
N ALA A 55 2.36 -18.82 8.08
CA ALA A 55 1.15 -18.41 8.79
C ALA A 55 0.95 -19.23 10.08
N GLU A 56 1.13 -20.55 10.01
CA GLU A 56 1.06 -21.43 11.17
C GLU A 56 2.07 -21.04 12.25
N ARG A 57 3.33 -20.80 11.86
CA ARG A 57 4.38 -20.36 12.81
C ARG A 57 4.10 -18.99 13.43
N GLU A 58 3.41 -18.10 12.71
CA GLU A 58 3.04 -16.77 13.18
C GLU A 58 1.66 -16.73 13.86
N GLY A 59 0.97 -17.87 13.97
CA GLY A 59 -0.35 -17.97 14.61
C GLY A 59 -1.47 -17.29 13.81
N VAL A 60 -1.34 -17.22 12.48
CA VAL A 60 -2.36 -16.67 11.58
C VAL A 60 -3.21 -17.81 11.01
N GLU A 61 -4.52 -17.77 11.26
CA GLU A 61 -5.46 -18.73 10.65
C GLU A 61 -5.52 -18.53 9.15
N THR A 62 -5.36 -19.63 8.38
CA THR A 62 -5.45 -19.59 6.92
C THR A 62 -6.51 -20.52 6.38
N GLU A 63 -7.11 -20.15 5.23
CA GLU A 63 -7.99 -21.02 4.43
C GLU A 63 -7.62 -20.88 2.96
N GLN A 64 -7.36 -22.00 2.29
CA GLN A 64 -7.15 -21.98 0.84
C GLN A 64 -8.48 -22.07 0.12
N LEU A 65 -8.70 -21.19 -0.84
CA LEU A 65 -9.88 -21.19 -1.70
C LEU A 65 -9.51 -21.59 -3.12
N ALA A 66 -10.31 -22.49 -3.70
CA ALA A 66 -10.17 -22.84 -5.11
C ALA A 66 -10.78 -21.77 -6.01
N ILE A 67 -10.20 -21.55 -7.17
CA ILE A 67 -10.74 -20.71 -8.24
C ILE A 67 -11.02 -21.58 -9.45
N GLU A 68 -12.23 -21.52 -9.98
CA GLU A 68 -12.69 -22.34 -11.09
C GLU A 68 -12.81 -21.58 -12.42
N GLU A 69 -13.16 -20.30 -12.34
CA GLU A 69 -13.40 -19.44 -13.49
C GLU A 69 -12.45 -18.22 -13.55
N SER A 70 -13.00 -17.06 -13.81
CA SER A 70 -12.28 -15.78 -13.85
C SER A 70 -11.91 -15.31 -12.44
N LEU A 71 -10.62 -15.25 -12.13
CA LEU A 71 -10.10 -14.83 -10.83
C LEU A 71 -10.70 -13.50 -10.33
N VAL A 72 -10.83 -12.49 -11.21
CA VAL A 72 -11.42 -11.19 -10.82
C VAL A 72 -12.88 -11.33 -10.40
N ARG A 73 -13.65 -12.13 -11.15
CA ARG A 73 -15.06 -12.35 -10.85
C ARG A 73 -15.24 -13.10 -9.54
N GLU A 74 -14.47 -14.16 -9.36
CA GLU A 74 -14.54 -14.97 -8.14
C GLU A 74 -14.06 -14.22 -6.91
N VAL A 75 -12.97 -13.44 -6.99
CA VAL A 75 -12.53 -12.58 -5.88
C VAL A 75 -13.62 -11.56 -5.53
N ASN A 76 -14.29 -10.95 -6.50
CA ASN A 76 -15.41 -10.04 -6.23
C ASN A 76 -16.62 -10.76 -5.61
N ASN A 77 -16.91 -11.99 -6.02
CA ASN A 77 -17.94 -12.82 -5.40
C ASN A 77 -17.56 -13.15 -3.93
N LEU A 78 -16.31 -13.55 -3.68
CA LEU A 78 -15.81 -13.78 -2.32
C LEU A 78 -15.91 -12.54 -1.43
N VAL A 79 -15.57 -11.35 -1.99
CA VAL A 79 -15.71 -10.09 -1.26
C VAL A 79 -17.15 -9.88 -0.82
N ARG A 80 -18.12 -10.12 -1.71
CA ARG A 80 -19.53 -9.94 -1.42
C ARG A 80 -20.06 -11.04 -0.48
N ASP A 81 -19.85 -12.30 -0.83
CA ASP A 81 -20.53 -13.44 -0.21
C ASP A 81 -19.90 -13.79 1.15
N LYS A 82 -18.56 -13.69 1.27
CA LYS A 82 -17.84 -13.91 2.53
C LYS A 82 -17.47 -12.60 3.25
N GLN A 83 -17.93 -11.44 2.76
CA GLN A 83 -17.66 -10.13 3.35
C GLN A 83 -16.16 -9.91 3.62
N MET A 84 -15.32 -10.10 2.60
CA MET A 84 -13.89 -9.84 2.74
C MET A 84 -13.63 -8.33 2.92
N ASP A 85 -12.74 -7.99 3.84
CA ASP A 85 -12.46 -6.60 4.20
C ASP A 85 -11.27 -6.03 3.40
N LEU A 86 -10.29 -6.88 3.09
CA LEU A 86 -9.05 -6.48 2.45
C LEU A 86 -8.61 -7.52 1.41
N ILE A 87 -8.14 -7.04 0.27
CA ILE A 87 -7.46 -7.85 -0.75
C ILE A 87 -6.00 -7.41 -0.81
N VAL A 88 -5.08 -8.37 -0.78
CA VAL A 88 -3.66 -8.14 -1.02
C VAL A 88 -3.25 -8.80 -2.33
N VAL A 89 -2.64 -8.02 -3.21
CA VAL A 89 -2.24 -8.45 -4.55
C VAL A 89 -0.86 -7.90 -4.93
N VAL A 90 -0.07 -8.66 -5.66
CA VAL A 90 1.24 -8.22 -6.14
C VAL A 90 1.07 -7.30 -7.35
N LEU A 91 1.77 -6.17 -7.32
CA LEU A 91 1.98 -5.28 -8.47
C LEU A 91 3.21 -5.77 -9.23
N LYS A 92 3.00 -6.39 -10.38
CA LYS A 92 4.11 -6.92 -11.20
C LYS A 92 4.89 -5.80 -11.87
N GLY A 93 6.20 -6.01 -12.03
CA GLY A 93 7.10 -5.12 -12.74
C GLY A 93 7.03 -5.28 -14.27
N GLU A 94 8.03 -4.74 -14.98
CA GLU A 94 8.15 -4.80 -16.42
C GLU A 94 8.14 -6.22 -16.98
N ARG A 95 7.34 -6.42 -18.05
CA ARG A 95 7.57 -7.48 -19.03
C ARG A 95 7.78 -6.80 -20.38
N ASP A 96 8.80 -7.21 -21.11
CA ASP A 96 9.10 -6.78 -22.50
C ASP A 96 9.29 -5.26 -22.66
N GLY A 97 9.96 -4.59 -21.70
CA GLY A 97 10.25 -3.15 -21.75
C GLY A 97 9.03 -2.25 -21.55
N ARG A 98 7.86 -2.82 -21.24
CA ARG A 98 6.66 -2.07 -20.85
C ARG A 98 6.31 -2.36 -19.41
N PHE A 99 6.17 -1.31 -18.62
CA PHE A 99 5.69 -1.45 -17.26
C PHE A 99 4.21 -1.86 -17.27
N PHE A 100 3.89 -3.00 -16.70
CA PHE A 100 2.55 -3.53 -16.66
C PHE A 100 2.11 -3.70 -15.20
N ILE A 101 1.25 -2.81 -14.73
CA ILE A 101 0.51 -3.06 -13.49
C ILE A 101 -0.46 -4.18 -13.81
N GLY A 102 -0.16 -5.44 -13.61
CA GLY A 102 -0.94 -6.58 -14.10
C GLY A 102 -2.45 -6.31 -14.11
N THR A 103 -3.12 -6.70 -15.19
CA THR A 103 -4.58 -6.48 -15.42
C THR A 103 -5.44 -6.86 -14.21
N LEU A 104 -4.99 -7.84 -13.43
CA LEU A 104 -5.66 -8.29 -12.20
C LEU A 104 -5.65 -7.21 -11.11
N ALA A 105 -4.48 -6.68 -10.75
CA ALA A 105 -4.37 -5.66 -9.71
C ALA A 105 -5.14 -4.38 -10.10
N GLN A 106 -5.05 -3.95 -11.36
CA GLN A 106 -5.82 -2.82 -11.88
C GLN A 106 -7.32 -3.02 -11.76
N ARG A 107 -7.82 -4.20 -12.17
CA ARG A 107 -9.25 -4.52 -12.10
C ARG A 107 -9.74 -4.58 -10.66
N LEU A 108 -8.96 -5.17 -9.75
CA LEU A 108 -9.30 -5.22 -8.33
C LEU A 108 -9.30 -3.82 -7.70
N MET A 109 -8.27 -3.02 -7.96
CA MET A 109 -8.22 -1.64 -7.48
C MET A 109 -9.40 -0.80 -7.99
N LYS A 110 -9.85 -1.04 -9.23
CA LYS A 110 -10.96 -0.30 -9.82
C LYS A 110 -12.33 -0.75 -9.33
N HIS A 111 -12.54 -2.06 -9.16
CA HIS A 111 -13.88 -2.63 -9.04
C HIS A 111 -14.17 -3.34 -7.71
N ALA A 112 -13.15 -3.66 -6.89
CA ALA A 112 -13.40 -4.34 -5.63
C ALA A 112 -14.14 -3.45 -4.63
N GLN A 113 -15.13 -4.04 -3.96
CA GLN A 113 -15.88 -3.42 -2.87
C GLN A 113 -15.18 -3.52 -1.50
N ALA A 114 -14.04 -4.20 -1.44
CA ALA A 114 -13.15 -4.26 -0.29
C ALA A 114 -11.99 -3.26 -0.46
N SER A 115 -11.28 -2.98 0.63
CA SER A 115 -9.98 -2.32 0.54
C SER A 115 -9.00 -3.19 -0.24
N VAL A 116 -8.07 -2.57 -0.98
CA VAL A 116 -7.07 -3.29 -1.77
C VAL A 116 -5.69 -2.75 -1.44
N ILE A 117 -4.74 -3.63 -1.15
CA ILE A 117 -3.33 -3.30 -1.07
C ILE A 117 -2.60 -3.98 -2.23
N GLY A 118 -2.13 -3.18 -3.16
CA GLY A 118 -1.18 -3.60 -4.18
C GLY A 118 0.24 -3.50 -3.64
N VAL A 119 0.98 -4.59 -3.66
CA VAL A 119 2.35 -4.65 -3.13
C VAL A 119 3.34 -4.73 -4.28
N ARG A 120 4.22 -3.74 -4.40
CA ARG A 120 5.36 -3.78 -5.31
C ARG A 120 6.63 -4.06 -4.52
N ILE A 121 7.31 -5.11 -4.89
CA ILE A 121 8.62 -5.47 -4.34
C ILE A 121 9.71 -4.94 -5.27
N VAL A 122 10.50 -4.01 -4.77
CA VAL A 122 11.70 -3.45 -5.45
C VAL A 122 12.95 -4.04 -4.85
N LYS A 123 12.95 -4.21 -3.53
CA LYS A 123 14.05 -4.81 -2.78
C LYS A 123 13.56 -6.08 -2.10
N ALA A 124 13.92 -7.24 -2.67
CA ALA A 124 13.59 -8.56 -2.13
C ALA A 124 14.48 -8.88 -0.92
N ARG A 125 14.13 -8.34 0.24
CA ARG A 125 14.83 -8.54 1.51
C ARG A 125 13.85 -8.76 2.66
N PRO A 126 14.30 -9.36 3.78
CA PRO A 126 13.45 -9.54 4.97
C PRO A 126 12.85 -8.23 5.44
N LEU A 127 11.58 -8.24 5.87
CA LEU A 127 10.89 -7.03 6.35
C LEU A 127 11.58 -6.39 7.56
N THR A 128 12.27 -7.20 8.38
CA THR A 128 13.06 -6.73 9.53
C THR A 128 14.25 -5.82 9.17
N HIS A 129 14.61 -5.74 7.89
CA HIS A 129 15.64 -4.83 7.39
C HIS A 129 15.10 -3.45 7.01
N HIS A 130 13.79 -3.26 7.01
CA HIS A 130 13.20 -1.95 6.80
C HIS A 130 13.43 -1.08 8.04
N ARG A 131 13.64 0.22 7.83
CA ARG A 131 13.87 1.20 8.90
C ARG A 131 12.99 2.43 8.76
N LYS A 132 12.66 2.84 7.53
CA LYS A 132 11.97 4.10 7.27
C LYS A 132 10.76 3.89 6.38
N LEU A 133 9.62 4.44 6.82
CA LEU A 133 8.35 4.45 6.10
C LEU A 133 8.01 5.87 5.67
N LEU A 134 7.82 6.10 4.38
CA LEU A 134 7.28 7.34 3.83
C LEU A 134 5.78 7.19 3.58
N VAL A 135 5.00 8.13 4.09
CA VAL A 135 3.54 8.17 3.93
C VAL A 135 3.13 9.51 3.34
N PRO A 136 2.95 9.60 2.02
CA PRO A 136 2.37 10.79 1.41
C PRO A 136 0.92 10.98 1.85
N VAL A 137 0.58 12.18 2.33
CA VAL A 137 -0.76 12.52 2.82
C VAL A 137 -1.32 13.71 2.03
N SER A 138 -2.50 13.53 1.44
CA SER A 138 -3.22 14.60 0.74
C SER A 138 -4.32 15.20 1.61
N ASN A 139 -4.78 16.42 1.26
CA ASN A 139 -5.86 17.13 1.99
C ASN A 139 -7.22 16.41 2.00
N ARG A 140 -7.36 15.30 1.31
CA ARG A 140 -8.63 14.58 1.16
C ARG A 140 -8.53 13.21 1.80
N ASP A 141 -8.38 13.16 3.11
CA ASP A 141 -8.26 11.89 3.80
C ASP A 141 -9.56 11.49 4.50
N TYR A 142 -10.40 10.77 3.76
CA TYR A 142 -11.69 10.28 4.27
C TYR A 142 -11.57 8.99 5.10
N HIS A 143 -10.39 8.35 5.13
CA HIS A 143 -10.19 7.04 5.76
C HIS A 143 -9.09 7.07 6.85
N PHE A 144 -9.11 8.11 7.68
CA PHE A 144 -8.12 8.35 8.73
C PHE A 144 -7.84 7.10 9.59
N LYS A 145 -8.90 6.46 10.12
CA LYS A 145 -8.76 5.30 11.02
C LYS A 145 -8.07 4.10 10.34
N GLU A 146 -8.43 3.82 9.09
CA GLU A 146 -7.87 2.70 8.32
C GLU A 146 -6.41 2.96 7.97
N ARG A 147 -6.10 4.18 7.53
CA ARG A 147 -4.72 4.62 7.25
C ARG A 147 -3.86 4.56 8.50
N LEU A 148 -4.34 5.11 9.61
CA LEU A 148 -3.62 5.09 10.88
C LEU A 148 -3.34 3.65 11.33
N PHE A 149 -4.31 2.76 11.21
CA PHE A 149 -4.12 1.34 11.51
C PHE A 149 -3.01 0.71 10.66
N LEU A 150 -2.97 0.98 9.36
CA LEU A 150 -1.94 0.44 8.47
C LEU A 150 -0.56 1.01 8.82
N ILE A 151 -0.45 2.32 9.04
CA ILE A 151 0.82 2.97 9.43
C ILE A 151 1.31 2.41 10.76
N ASP A 152 0.47 2.39 11.79
CA ASP A 152 0.78 1.89 13.13
C ASP A 152 1.20 0.41 13.09
N THR A 153 0.46 -0.42 12.33
CA THR A 153 0.80 -1.84 12.16
C THR A 153 2.18 -2.03 11.56
N LEU A 154 2.47 -1.34 10.45
CA LEU A 154 3.77 -1.43 9.78
C LEU A 154 4.90 -0.89 10.67
N ALA A 155 4.70 0.29 11.25
CA ALA A 155 5.71 0.97 12.04
C ALA A 155 6.10 0.18 13.30
N ARG A 156 5.13 -0.25 14.09
CA ARG A 156 5.43 -1.00 15.33
C ARG A 156 5.98 -2.40 15.07
N CYS A 157 5.39 -3.13 14.11
CA CYS A 157 5.83 -4.50 13.87
C CYS A 157 7.20 -4.59 13.19
N LEU A 158 7.58 -3.57 12.43
CA LEU A 158 8.86 -3.53 11.71
C LEU A 158 9.86 -2.55 12.33
N ASN A 159 9.48 -1.87 13.42
CA ASN A 159 10.26 -0.83 14.08
C ASN A 159 10.75 0.25 13.11
N LEU A 160 9.79 0.92 12.43
CA LEU A 160 10.05 1.92 11.43
C LEU A 160 9.90 3.33 11.99
N ASP A 161 10.81 4.22 11.60
CA ASP A 161 10.61 5.66 11.67
C ASP A 161 9.63 6.08 10.56
N VAL A 162 8.58 6.81 10.91
CA VAL A 162 7.52 7.24 9.99
C VAL A 162 7.72 8.69 9.60
N SER A 163 7.74 8.99 8.30
CA SER A 163 7.67 10.35 7.80
C SER A 163 6.34 10.58 7.10
N LEU A 164 5.52 11.47 7.67
CA LEU A 164 4.29 11.96 7.06
C LEU A 164 4.67 13.09 6.10
N PHE A 165 4.49 12.86 4.79
CA PHE A 165 4.94 13.78 3.75
C PHE A 165 3.77 14.48 3.08
N ARG A 166 3.81 15.79 3.03
CA ARG A 166 2.84 16.60 2.31
C ARG A 166 3.50 17.46 1.25
N CYS A 167 3.03 17.35 0.02
CA CYS A 167 3.43 18.19 -1.08
C CYS A 167 2.35 19.24 -1.38
N ILE A 168 2.73 20.49 -1.42
CA ILE A 168 1.88 21.64 -1.76
C ILE A 168 2.21 22.08 -3.18
N LYS A 169 1.23 22.07 -4.09
CA LYS A 169 1.44 22.49 -5.47
C LYS A 169 1.51 24.03 -5.57
N SER A 170 2.60 24.56 -6.09
CA SER A 170 2.77 25.99 -6.32
C SER A 170 1.87 26.55 -7.44
N LEU A 171 1.39 25.70 -8.35
CA LEU A 171 0.57 26.06 -9.51
C LEU A 171 1.17 27.20 -10.38
N GLY A 172 2.50 27.32 -10.39
CA GLY A 172 3.20 28.38 -11.13
C GLY A 172 3.15 29.74 -10.43
N ARG A 173 2.63 29.83 -9.19
CA ARG A 173 2.68 31.04 -8.36
C ARG A 173 3.99 31.08 -7.59
N SER A 174 4.60 32.24 -7.54
CA SER A 174 5.57 32.55 -6.48
C SER A 174 4.79 32.89 -5.21
N PHE A 175 5.02 32.14 -4.15
CA PHE A 175 4.46 32.47 -2.83
C PHE A 175 5.36 33.52 -2.16
N ASP A 176 4.76 34.48 -1.51
CA ASP A 176 5.51 35.33 -0.59
C ASP A 176 5.82 34.56 0.71
N ARG A 177 6.60 35.20 1.60
CA ARG A 177 7.06 34.58 2.84
C ARG A 177 5.92 34.24 3.79
N ASP A 178 4.90 35.08 3.84
CA ASP A 178 3.77 34.94 4.77
C ASP A 178 2.79 33.87 4.26
N GLU A 179 2.53 33.84 2.96
CA GLU A 179 1.76 32.75 2.31
C GLU A 179 2.44 31.40 2.53
N MET A 180 3.76 31.31 2.36
CA MET A 180 4.51 30.11 2.62
C MET A 180 4.39 29.66 4.07
N ALA A 181 4.58 30.57 5.03
CA ALA A 181 4.45 30.26 6.45
C ALA A 181 3.05 29.74 6.79
N ALA A 182 2.00 30.39 6.26
CA ALA A 182 0.61 29.96 6.44
C ALA A 182 0.38 28.54 5.91
N PHE A 183 0.88 28.21 4.71
CA PHE A 183 0.77 26.85 4.14
C PHE A 183 1.50 25.79 4.96
N PHE A 184 2.69 26.11 5.48
CA PHE A 184 3.41 25.17 6.35
C PHE A 184 2.62 24.94 7.64
N THR A 185 2.13 25.98 8.30
CA THR A 185 1.32 25.88 9.52
C THR A 185 0.05 25.04 9.27
N GLU A 186 -0.71 25.38 8.21
CA GLU A 186 -1.91 24.59 7.84
C GLU A 186 -1.59 23.11 7.59
N SER A 187 -0.43 22.84 6.98
CA SER A 187 -0.01 21.46 6.69
C SER A 187 0.38 20.71 7.93
N GLU A 188 1.09 21.34 8.85
CA GLU A 188 1.45 20.77 10.14
C GLU A 188 0.21 20.51 10.99
N ASP A 189 -0.71 21.46 11.08
CA ASP A 189 -1.99 21.31 11.79
C ASP A 189 -2.81 20.14 11.23
N TYR A 190 -2.82 19.99 9.91
CA TYR A 190 -3.52 18.90 9.24
C TYR A 190 -2.89 17.51 9.54
N LEU A 191 -1.57 17.43 9.65
CA LEU A 191 -0.84 16.19 9.89
C LEU A 191 -0.66 15.86 11.38
N SER A 192 -0.82 16.86 12.26
CA SER A 192 -0.66 16.72 13.71
C SER A 192 -1.50 15.57 14.30
N PRO A 193 -2.80 15.39 13.97
CA PRO A 193 -3.58 14.28 14.50
C PRO A 193 -3.01 12.89 14.17
N PHE A 194 -2.41 12.71 12.99
CA PHE A 194 -1.73 11.46 12.64
C PHE A 194 -0.47 11.28 13.49
N LYS A 195 0.37 12.32 13.56
CA LYS A 195 1.61 12.31 14.34
C LYS A 195 1.33 12.01 15.81
N ASP A 196 0.37 12.72 16.40
CA ASP A 196 0.02 12.57 17.82
C ASP A 196 -0.49 11.16 18.15
N CYS A 197 -1.36 10.60 17.29
CA CYS A 197 -1.81 9.23 17.44
C CYS A 197 -0.66 8.22 17.34
N LEU A 198 0.26 8.40 16.40
CA LEU A 198 1.41 7.52 16.22
C LEU A 198 2.37 7.62 17.41
N CYS A 199 2.72 8.84 17.83
CA CYS A 199 3.57 9.08 18.99
C CYS A 199 2.94 8.53 20.27
N GLY A 200 1.63 8.68 20.45
CA GLY A 200 0.87 8.10 21.56
C GLY A 200 0.90 6.56 21.58
N CYS A 201 1.14 5.92 20.44
CA CYS A 201 1.35 4.47 20.31
C CYS A 201 2.85 4.07 20.41
N GLY A 202 3.75 5.00 20.67
CA GLY A 202 5.20 4.73 20.76
C GLY A 202 5.90 4.63 19.40
N VAL A 203 5.29 5.14 18.32
CA VAL A 203 5.89 5.20 16.99
C VAL A 203 6.59 6.54 16.80
N ALA A 204 7.87 6.51 16.43
CA ALA A 204 8.58 7.72 16.03
C ALA A 204 8.02 8.24 14.70
N ALA A 205 7.46 9.46 14.70
CA ALA A 205 6.86 10.08 13.52
C ALA A 205 7.31 11.54 13.37
N ASP A 206 7.77 11.90 12.16
CA ASP A 206 8.05 13.28 11.77
C ASP A 206 7.07 13.75 10.69
N VAL A 207 6.94 15.07 10.56
CA VAL A 207 6.16 15.74 9.51
C VAL A 207 7.11 16.44 8.56
N ARG A 208 6.92 16.23 7.28
CA ARG A 208 7.68 16.86 6.20
C ARG A 208 6.74 17.52 5.23
N VAL A 209 6.90 18.81 5.05
CA VAL A 209 6.14 19.62 4.11
C VAL A 209 7.07 20.18 3.05
N GLN A 210 6.69 20.01 1.79
CA GLN A 210 7.46 20.54 0.66
C GLN A 210 6.54 21.26 -0.32
N VAL A 211 7.00 22.36 -0.87
CA VAL A 211 6.34 22.99 -2.02
C VAL A 211 6.87 22.37 -3.30
N CYS A 212 5.97 21.86 -4.12
CA CYS A 212 6.33 21.23 -5.40
C CYS A 212 6.11 22.25 -6.54
N GLU A 213 7.16 22.49 -7.32
CA GLU A 213 7.06 23.29 -8.53
C GLU A 213 6.43 22.52 -9.69
N LYS A 214 6.64 21.22 -9.76
CA LYS A 214 6.19 20.36 -10.86
C LYS A 214 4.92 19.58 -10.49
N ASN A 215 5.07 18.35 -10.06
CA ASN A 215 3.98 17.48 -9.66
C ASN A 215 4.29 16.77 -8.33
N ALA A 216 3.25 16.31 -7.64
CA ALA A 216 3.40 15.64 -6.36
C ALA A 216 4.14 14.30 -6.47
N THR A 217 4.01 13.63 -7.60
CA THR A 217 4.66 12.34 -7.88
C THR A 217 6.17 12.45 -7.85
N ASP A 218 6.74 13.42 -8.57
CA ASP A 218 8.19 13.63 -8.58
C ASP A 218 8.69 13.99 -7.18
N SER A 219 7.99 14.85 -6.45
CA SER A 219 8.36 15.21 -5.08
C SER A 219 8.32 14.02 -4.11
N ILE A 220 7.33 13.12 -4.24
CA ILE A 220 7.27 11.89 -3.46
C ILE A 220 8.44 10.96 -3.78
N LEU A 221 8.77 10.82 -5.07
CA LEU A 221 9.87 9.96 -5.51
C LEU A 221 11.23 10.51 -5.10
N ASP A 222 11.43 11.84 -5.22
CA ASP A 222 12.65 12.52 -4.80
C ASP A 222 12.85 12.42 -3.28
N GLU A 223 11.78 12.61 -2.49
CA GLU A 223 11.83 12.41 -1.04
C GLU A 223 12.12 10.94 -0.69
N ALA A 224 11.49 9.99 -1.37
CA ALA A 224 11.73 8.57 -1.16
C ALA A 224 13.20 8.17 -1.43
N MET A 225 13.81 8.80 -2.43
CA MET A 225 15.20 8.55 -2.82
C MET A 225 16.18 9.24 -1.87
N SER A 226 16.01 10.55 -1.64
CA SER A 226 16.91 11.37 -0.82
C SER A 226 16.87 10.96 0.65
N GLY A 227 15.69 10.67 1.18
CA GLY A 227 15.47 10.20 2.54
C GLY A 227 15.86 8.74 2.78
N ARG A 228 16.22 7.99 1.70
CA ARG A 228 16.56 6.56 1.74
C ARG A 228 15.49 5.73 2.43
N PHE A 229 14.24 5.95 2.04
CA PHE A 229 13.12 5.16 2.57
C PHE A 229 13.17 3.71 2.06
N ASP A 230 12.70 2.80 2.89
CA ASP A 230 12.64 1.37 2.58
C ASP A 230 11.26 0.94 2.11
N LEU A 231 10.24 1.67 2.59
CA LEU A 231 8.85 1.38 2.34
C LEU A 231 8.08 2.68 2.09
N LEU A 232 7.20 2.65 1.09
CA LEU A 232 6.21 3.67 0.82
C LEU A 232 4.81 3.10 1.07
N LEU A 233 3.94 3.87 1.77
CA LEU A 233 2.51 3.60 1.86
C LEU A 233 1.75 4.73 1.19
N VAL A 234 1.24 4.48 -0.01
CA VAL A 234 0.55 5.49 -0.84
C VAL A 234 -0.93 5.17 -0.90
N HIS A 235 -1.77 6.17 -0.61
CA HIS A 235 -3.22 6.04 -0.74
C HIS A 235 -3.66 6.36 -2.16
N ALA A 236 -4.24 5.37 -2.83
CA ALA A 236 -4.87 5.53 -4.13
C ALA A 236 -6.32 5.98 -3.96
N LEU A 237 -6.59 7.28 -4.15
CA LEU A 237 -7.95 7.82 -4.11
C LEU A 237 -8.78 7.23 -5.27
N LYS A 238 -10.01 6.79 -4.99
CA LYS A 238 -10.90 6.18 -6.01
C LYS A 238 -11.10 7.07 -7.24
N ARG A 239 -11.20 8.39 -7.05
CA ARG A 239 -11.34 9.35 -8.15
C ARG A 239 -10.12 9.37 -9.07
N ASN A 240 -8.95 9.11 -8.52
CA ASN A 240 -7.69 9.03 -9.25
C ASN A 240 -7.52 7.66 -9.90
N VAL A 241 -7.84 6.58 -9.18
CA VAL A 241 -7.78 5.22 -9.74
C VAL A 241 -8.59 5.11 -11.05
N VAL A 242 -9.80 5.67 -11.09
CA VAL A 242 -10.63 5.62 -12.31
C VAL A 242 -10.12 6.54 -13.42
N LYS A 243 -9.61 7.74 -13.08
CA LYS A 243 -9.09 8.70 -14.08
C LYS A 243 -7.65 8.39 -14.49
N GLU A 244 -6.82 7.94 -13.54
CA GLU A 244 -5.39 7.76 -13.71
C GLU A 244 -5.04 6.45 -14.40
N PHE A 245 -5.82 5.37 -14.21
CA PHE A 245 -5.71 4.17 -15.05
C PHE A 245 -6.24 4.37 -16.47
N LEU A 246 -6.91 5.48 -16.74
CA LEU A 246 -7.45 5.82 -18.08
C LEU A 246 -6.76 7.02 -18.75
N GLY A 247 -5.79 7.70 -18.09
CA GLY A 247 -5.19 8.87 -18.74
C GLY A 247 -4.28 9.78 -17.93
N SER A 248 -4.04 9.55 -16.63
CA SER A 248 -2.98 10.28 -15.92
C SER A 248 -1.92 9.32 -15.39
N ASN A 249 -0.67 9.57 -15.77
CA ASN A 249 0.48 8.70 -15.53
C ASN A 249 1.00 8.72 -14.07
N GLU A 250 0.41 9.52 -13.15
CA GLU A 250 1.01 9.78 -11.84
C GLU A 250 1.18 8.52 -10.98
N MET A 251 0.12 7.71 -10.86
CA MET A 251 0.18 6.49 -10.04
C MET A 251 1.04 5.39 -10.68
N GLU A 252 0.92 5.23 -12.00
CA GLU A 252 1.78 4.32 -12.76
C GLU A 252 3.25 4.72 -12.63
N GLU A 253 3.52 6.02 -12.62
CA GLU A 253 4.86 6.56 -12.46
C GLU A 253 5.43 6.29 -11.06
N ILE A 254 4.62 6.46 -9.99
CA ILE A 254 5.03 6.05 -8.63
C ILE A 254 5.38 4.56 -8.59
N ILE A 255 4.52 3.70 -9.13
CA ILE A 255 4.74 2.26 -9.12
C ILE A 255 6.00 1.89 -9.91
N ARG A 256 6.23 2.54 -11.07
CA ARG A 256 7.37 2.27 -11.94
C ARG A 256 8.69 2.75 -11.36
N ARG A 257 8.72 3.98 -10.82
CA ARG A 257 9.95 4.69 -10.44
C ARG A 257 10.30 4.58 -8.97
N THR A 258 9.42 4.02 -8.13
CA THR A 258 9.70 3.94 -6.68
C THR A 258 11.05 3.28 -6.39
N PRO A 259 11.92 3.88 -5.57
CA PRO A 259 13.19 3.31 -5.16
C PRO A 259 13.07 2.31 -3.99
N ALA A 260 11.89 2.21 -3.41
CA ALA A 260 11.56 1.44 -2.22
C ALA A 260 10.39 0.48 -2.48
N ASN A 261 10.19 -0.50 -1.60
CA ASN A 261 8.98 -1.31 -1.64
C ASN A 261 7.75 -0.41 -1.47
N LEU A 262 6.67 -0.72 -2.18
CA LEU A 262 5.47 0.11 -2.19
C LEU A 262 4.25 -0.70 -1.78
N LEU A 263 3.50 -0.18 -0.84
CA LEU A 263 2.13 -0.57 -0.55
C LEU A 263 1.20 0.50 -1.12
N LEU A 264 0.57 0.19 -2.23
CA LEU A 264 -0.46 1.04 -2.82
C LEU A 264 -1.81 0.62 -2.25
N TRP A 265 -2.35 1.45 -1.37
CA TRP A 265 -3.59 1.14 -0.67
C TRP A 265 -4.78 1.93 -1.24
N LYS A 266 -5.84 1.22 -1.60
CA LYS A 266 -7.16 1.77 -1.93
C LYS A 266 -8.14 1.36 -0.84
N SER A 267 -8.76 2.31 -0.17
CA SER A 267 -9.81 2.04 0.81
C SER A 267 -11.09 1.53 0.13
N ARG A 268 -11.87 0.75 0.88
CA ARG A 268 -13.28 0.50 0.52
C ARG A 268 -14.07 1.80 0.62
N ASP A 269 -15.15 1.88 -0.11
CA ASP A 269 -16.10 2.99 -0.03
C ASP A 269 -16.91 2.93 1.25
#